data_ce46618d58c7166ba987db77839d7bb0
#
_entry.id   ce46618d58c7166ba987db77839d7bb0
#
_cell.length_a   1.000
_cell.length_b   1.000
_cell.length_c   1.000
_cell.angle_alpha   90.00
_cell.angle_beta   90.00
_cell.angle_gamma   90.00
#
_symmetry.space_group_name_H-M   'P 1'
#
loop_
_entity.id
_entity.type
_entity.pdbx_description
1 polymer ?
#
loop_
_entity_poly.entity_id
_entity_poly.type
_entity_poly.pdbx_seq_one_letter_code
_entity_poly.pdbx_strand_id
1 'polypeptide(L)'
;GQENATWYRSHFAAVFSEYHLFERLYGLYDMEPERVRELLVTMQISDKTSFEGARFTTLDLSQGQRKRLALLVAILENRPILVLDEWAADQDPSFRRYFYEELLPQLKREGRTVIAVTHDDKYFNVADRVVKMEYGEIVPAAAA
;
A
#
# COMPACT_ATOMS: atom_id res chain seq x y z
N GLY A 1 -25.31 -6.04 11.38
CA GLY A 1 -25.59 -4.65 11.73
C GLY A 1 -24.39 -3.74 11.56
N GLN A 2 -24.54 -2.48 11.92
CA GLN A 2 -23.48 -1.46 11.80
C GLN A 2 -22.22 -1.84 12.60
N GLU A 3 -22.35 -2.49 13.76
CA GLU A 3 -21.23 -2.94 14.58
C GLU A 3 -20.37 -3.94 13.86
N ASN A 4 -20.97 -4.92 13.13
CA ASN A 4 -20.23 -5.89 12.34
C ASN A 4 -19.48 -5.22 11.17
N ALA A 5 -20.10 -4.25 10.50
CA ALA A 5 -19.45 -3.53 9.41
C ALA A 5 -18.23 -2.75 9.91
N THR A 6 -18.31 -2.10 11.08
CA THR A 6 -17.19 -1.40 11.70
C THR A 6 -16.08 -2.37 12.08
N TRP A 7 -16.42 -3.53 12.64
CA TRP A 7 -15.44 -4.56 12.99
C TRP A 7 -14.69 -5.06 11.75
N TYR A 8 -15.40 -5.37 10.66
CA TYR A 8 -14.76 -5.77 9.40
C TYR A 8 -13.84 -4.67 8.85
N ARG A 9 -14.31 -3.43 8.80
CA ARG A 9 -13.52 -2.30 8.30
C ARG A 9 -12.24 -2.09 9.08
N SER A 10 -12.23 -2.38 10.39
CA SER A 10 -11.04 -2.24 11.23
C SER A 10 -9.90 -3.17 10.85
N HIS A 11 -10.14 -4.21 10.06
CA HIS A 11 -9.12 -5.16 9.60
C HIS A 11 -8.49 -4.79 8.26
N PHE A 12 -8.99 -3.78 7.59
CA PHE A 12 -8.53 -3.38 6.26
C PHE A 12 -7.86 -2.02 6.29
N ALA A 13 -6.71 -1.92 5.63
CA ALA A 13 -6.14 -0.66 5.16
C ALA A 13 -6.16 -0.70 3.64
N ALA A 14 -6.46 0.42 3.00
CA ALA A 14 -6.60 0.47 1.55
C ALA A 14 -5.96 1.71 0.95
N VAL A 15 -5.34 1.54 -0.22
CA VAL A 15 -4.94 2.64 -1.09
C VAL A 15 -5.68 2.46 -2.41
N PHE A 16 -6.67 3.30 -2.62
CA PHE A 16 -7.45 3.31 -3.86
C PHE A 16 -6.79 4.20 -4.90
N SER A 17 -7.24 4.10 -6.14
CA SER A 17 -6.76 4.97 -7.24
C SER A 17 -7.00 6.45 -6.95
N GLU A 18 -8.12 6.76 -6.28
CA GLU A 18 -8.37 8.08 -5.68
C GLU A 18 -8.12 7.98 -4.18
N TYR A 19 -7.08 8.63 -3.71
CA TYR A 19 -6.68 8.65 -2.31
C TYR A 19 -6.48 10.08 -1.84
N HIS A 20 -6.53 10.27 -0.51
CA HIS A 20 -6.28 11.56 0.11
C HIS A 20 -5.05 11.50 1.01
N LEU A 21 -4.15 12.47 0.86
CA LEU A 21 -2.97 12.61 1.71
C LEU A 21 -3.15 13.80 2.65
N PHE A 22 -2.79 13.59 3.91
CA PHE A 22 -2.68 14.64 4.91
C PHE A 22 -1.23 14.79 5.35
N GLU A 23 -0.79 16.02 5.61
CA GLU A 23 0.54 16.27 6.19
C GLU A 23 0.65 15.63 7.57
N ARG A 24 -0.42 15.68 8.36
CA ARG A 24 -0.45 15.09 9.71
C ARG A 24 -1.06 13.69 9.67
N LEU A 25 -0.48 12.81 10.47
CA LEU A 25 -0.98 11.45 10.63
C LEU A 25 -2.06 11.41 11.73
N TYR A 26 -3.27 11.77 11.36
CA TYR A 26 -4.41 11.73 12.28
C TYR A 26 -4.75 10.29 12.67
N GLY A 27 -5.04 10.07 13.95
CA GLY A 27 -5.45 8.75 14.46
C GLY A 27 -4.29 7.77 14.71
N LEU A 28 -3.04 8.16 14.43
CA LEU A 28 -1.86 7.34 14.65
C LEU A 28 -1.01 7.96 15.78
N TYR A 29 -1.61 8.09 16.96
CA TYR A 29 -1.02 8.82 18.09
C TYR A 29 0.18 8.12 18.75
N ASP A 30 0.25 6.78 18.66
CA ASP A 30 1.30 5.98 19.30
C ASP A 30 2.43 5.60 18.34
N MET A 31 2.56 6.31 17.25
CA MET A 31 3.51 6.00 16.22
C MET A 31 4.90 6.52 16.55
N GLU A 32 5.90 5.65 16.45
CA GLU A 32 7.30 6.05 16.62
C GLU A 32 7.82 6.79 15.39
N PRO A 33 8.35 8.02 15.53
CA PRO A 33 8.90 8.78 14.41
C PRO A 33 9.98 8.02 13.62
N GLU A 34 10.78 7.20 14.29
CA GLU A 34 11.81 6.39 13.63
C GLU A 34 11.22 5.39 12.64
N ARG A 35 10.06 4.79 12.97
CA ARG A 35 9.37 3.87 12.05
C ARG A 35 8.92 4.58 10.78
N VAL A 36 8.43 5.82 10.91
CA VAL A 36 8.06 6.63 9.75
C VAL A 36 9.27 6.92 8.88
N ARG A 37 10.40 7.29 9.49
CA ARG A 37 11.64 7.59 8.77
C ARG A 37 12.18 6.37 8.06
N GLU A 38 12.16 5.19 8.69
CA GLU A 38 12.53 3.92 8.05
C GLU A 38 11.67 3.64 6.81
N LEU A 39 10.37 3.85 6.92
CA LEU A 39 9.46 3.63 5.80
C LEU A 39 9.66 4.65 4.68
N LEU A 40 10.02 5.90 4.98
CA LEU A 40 10.40 6.87 3.96
C LEU A 40 11.61 6.40 3.16
N VAL A 41 12.60 5.80 3.83
CA VAL A 41 13.77 5.21 3.16
C VAL A 41 13.34 4.00 2.31
N THR A 42 12.53 3.11 2.85
CA THR A 42 12.00 1.94 2.12
C THR A 42 11.26 2.36 0.86
N MET A 43 10.46 3.42 0.95
CA MET A 43 9.71 3.97 -0.18
C MET A 43 10.55 4.84 -1.11
N GLN A 44 11.84 5.04 -0.79
CA GLN A 44 12.79 5.82 -1.59
C GLN A 44 12.32 7.26 -1.85
N ILE A 45 11.74 7.88 -0.82
CA ILE A 45 11.28 9.28 -0.84
C ILE A 45 11.83 10.10 0.33
N SER A 46 12.82 9.58 1.05
CA SER A 46 13.43 10.28 2.20
C SER A 46 14.17 11.55 1.81
N ASP A 47 14.57 11.69 0.55
CA ASP A 47 15.18 12.89 -0.01
C ASP A 47 14.16 13.93 -0.51
N LYS A 48 12.89 13.57 -0.57
CA LYS A 48 11.81 14.43 -1.09
C LYS A 48 10.93 14.99 0.01
N THR A 49 10.71 14.24 1.06
CA THR A 49 9.94 14.68 2.22
C THR A 49 10.51 14.04 3.49
N SER A 50 10.30 14.69 4.63
CA SER A 50 10.70 14.17 5.92
C SER A 50 9.54 14.23 6.90
N PHE A 51 9.70 13.61 8.05
CA PHE A 51 8.69 13.55 9.09
C PHE A 51 9.20 14.25 10.33
N GLU A 52 8.59 15.39 10.66
CA GLU A 52 8.99 16.26 11.77
C GLU A 52 7.74 16.81 12.46
N GLY A 53 7.73 16.81 13.80
CA GLY A 53 6.61 17.33 14.56
C GLY A 53 5.29 16.64 14.24
N ALA A 54 5.30 15.31 14.05
CA ALA A 54 4.15 14.48 13.72
C ALA A 54 3.48 14.82 12.37
N ARG A 55 4.25 15.39 11.44
CA ARG A 55 3.77 15.75 10.11
C ARG A 55 4.85 15.57 9.06
N PHE A 56 4.43 15.34 7.83
CA PHE A 56 5.33 15.39 6.67
C PHE A 56 5.66 16.84 6.32
N THR A 57 6.92 17.12 6.00
CA THR A 57 7.39 18.48 5.73
C THR A 57 6.84 19.05 4.44
N THR A 58 6.50 18.19 3.48
CA THR A 58 5.85 18.60 2.24
C THR A 58 5.03 17.47 1.65
N LEU A 59 3.97 17.80 0.93
CA LEU A 59 3.20 16.91 0.06
C LEU A 59 3.36 17.30 -1.41
N ASP A 60 4.28 18.24 -1.71
CA ASP A 60 4.60 18.63 -3.09
C ASP A 60 5.51 17.57 -3.72
N LEU A 61 4.89 16.48 -4.13
CA LEU A 61 5.52 15.27 -4.64
C LEU A 61 4.93 14.91 -6.00
N SER A 62 5.68 14.17 -6.82
CA SER A 62 5.12 13.58 -8.03
C SER A 62 3.99 12.61 -7.70
N GLN A 63 3.17 12.24 -8.68
CA GLN A 63 2.06 11.31 -8.47
C GLN A 63 2.54 9.95 -7.93
N GLY A 64 3.62 9.41 -8.50
CA GLY A 64 4.20 8.16 -8.01
C GLY A 64 4.73 8.26 -6.59
N GLN A 65 5.40 9.37 -6.24
CA GLN A 65 5.89 9.62 -4.89
C GLN A 65 4.74 9.81 -3.89
N ARG A 66 3.67 10.49 -4.29
CA ARG A 66 2.46 10.62 -3.46
C ARG A 66 1.82 9.26 -3.18
N LYS A 67 1.78 8.36 -4.16
CA LYS A 67 1.30 6.98 -3.96
C LYS A 67 2.20 6.19 -2.99
N ARG A 68 3.51 6.40 -3.06
CA ARG A 68 4.45 5.79 -2.09
C ARG A 68 4.17 6.29 -0.68
N LEU A 69 3.90 7.57 -0.51
CA LEU A 69 3.54 8.13 0.79
C LEU A 69 2.19 7.58 1.29
N ALA A 70 1.20 7.43 0.40
CA ALA A 70 -0.08 6.83 0.75
C ALA A 70 0.06 5.36 1.20
N LEU A 71 0.91 4.59 0.53
CA LEU A 71 1.22 3.22 0.94
C LEU A 71 1.91 3.18 2.31
N LEU A 72 2.87 4.08 2.54
CA LEU A 72 3.52 4.22 3.84
C LEU A 72 2.50 4.44 4.95
N VAL A 73 1.57 5.35 4.76
CA VAL A 73 0.51 5.63 5.75
C VAL A 73 -0.36 4.40 5.98
N ALA A 74 -0.74 3.68 4.91
CA ALA A 74 -1.52 2.45 5.02
C ALA A 74 -0.77 1.35 5.80
N ILE A 75 0.55 1.23 5.59
CA ILE A 75 1.39 0.30 6.36
C ILE A 75 1.41 0.69 7.85
N LEU A 76 1.50 1.97 8.15
CA LEU A 76 1.50 2.46 9.54
C LEU A 76 0.20 2.19 10.28
N GLU A 77 -0.92 2.08 9.58
CA GLU A 77 -2.21 1.69 10.19
C GLU A 77 -2.16 0.30 10.79
N ASN A 78 -1.18 -0.51 10.40
CA ASN A 78 -0.89 -1.85 10.95
C ASN A 78 -2.09 -2.79 10.99
N ARG A 79 -2.90 -2.76 9.94
CA ARG A 79 -4.06 -3.64 9.81
C ARG A 79 -3.68 -4.94 9.12
N PRO A 80 -4.33 -6.06 9.42
CA PRO A 80 -3.93 -7.37 8.89
C PRO A 80 -4.11 -7.51 7.38
N ILE A 81 -5.04 -6.79 6.78
CA ILE A 81 -5.35 -6.87 5.35
C ILE A 81 -5.09 -5.52 4.69
N LEU A 82 -4.25 -5.53 3.67
CA LEU A 82 -3.90 -4.34 2.89
C LEU A 82 -4.45 -4.51 1.47
N VAL A 83 -5.28 -3.57 1.04
CA VAL A 83 -5.87 -3.56 -0.31
C VAL A 83 -5.23 -2.45 -1.13
N LEU A 84 -4.64 -2.80 -2.26
CA LEU A 84 -3.96 -1.88 -3.16
C LEU A 84 -4.63 -1.94 -4.54
N ASP A 85 -5.25 -0.84 -4.94
CA ASP A 85 -5.98 -0.75 -6.20
C ASP A 85 -5.15 -0.01 -7.25
N GLU A 86 -4.60 -0.75 -8.21
CA GLU A 86 -3.75 -0.24 -9.29
C GLU A 86 -2.58 0.63 -8.79
N TRP A 87 -2.05 0.28 -7.63
CA TRP A 87 -1.04 1.10 -6.96
C TRP A 87 0.24 1.24 -7.78
N ALA A 88 0.70 0.13 -8.39
CA ALA A 88 1.98 0.10 -9.12
C ALA A 88 1.92 0.78 -10.49
N ALA A 89 0.74 1.12 -10.99
CA ALA A 89 0.58 1.69 -12.34
C ALA A 89 1.34 3.01 -12.54
N ASP A 90 1.48 3.82 -11.48
CA ASP A 90 2.19 5.11 -11.53
C ASP A 90 3.65 5.01 -11.13
N GLN A 91 4.18 3.80 -10.90
CA GLN A 91 5.56 3.61 -10.52
C GLN A 91 6.44 3.35 -11.74
N ASP A 92 7.68 3.84 -11.70
CA ASP A 92 8.69 3.49 -12.70
C ASP A 92 9.00 1.98 -12.68
N PRO A 93 9.57 1.42 -13.76
CA PRO A 93 9.81 -0.02 -13.83
C PRO A 93 10.69 -0.57 -12.71
N SER A 94 11.67 0.19 -12.25
CA SER A 94 12.57 -0.25 -11.18
C SER A 94 11.85 -0.35 -9.84
N PHE A 95 11.08 0.66 -9.46
CA PHE A 95 10.33 0.61 -8.22
C PHE A 95 9.17 -0.37 -8.29
N ARG A 96 8.52 -0.53 -9.44
CA ARG A 96 7.48 -1.53 -9.66
C ARG A 96 8.01 -2.94 -9.41
N ARG A 97 9.20 -3.25 -9.91
CA ARG A 97 9.88 -4.52 -9.66
C ARG A 97 10.17 -4.72 -8.17
N TYR A 98 10.73 -3.71 -7.51
CA TYR A 98 10.98 -3.73 -6.07
C TYR A 98 9.70 -3.99 -5.27
N PHE A 99 8.61 -3.33 -5.63
CA PHE A 99 7.31 -3.50 -5.00
C PHE A 99 6.82 -4.94 -5.05
N TYR A 100 6.81 -5.56 -6.23
CA TYR A 100 6.31 -6.93 -6.36
C TYR A 100 7.28 -7.98 -5.83
N GLU A 101 8.57 -7.84 -6.07
CA GLU A 101 9.55 -8.88 -5.77
C GLU A 101 10.11 -8.80 -4.35
N GLU A 102 10.08 -7.64 -3.71
CA GLU A 102 10.66 -7.45 -2.38
C GLU A 102 9.67 -6.91 -1.35
N LEU A 103 8.96 -5.82 -1.64
CA LEU A 103 8.10 -5.17 -0.67
C LEU A 103 6.88 -6.01 -0.30
N LEU A 104 6.14 -6.54 -1.28
CA LEU A 104 4.98 -7.40 -1.00
C LEU A 104 5.36 -8.68 -0.26
N PRO A 105 6.43 -9.40 -0.65
CA PRO A 105 6.89 -10.54 0.13
C PRO A 105 7.29 -10.19 1.57
N GLN A 106 7.89 -9.02 1.78
CA GLN A 106 8.23 -8.57 3.13
C GLN A 106 6.97 -8.33 3.97
N LEU A 107 5.97 -7.66 3.44
CA LEU A 107 4.70 -7.44 4.14
C LEU A 107 4.02 -8.76 4.50
N LYS A 108 4.07 -9.75 3.61
CA LYS A 108 3.59 -11.10 3.88
C LYS A 108 4.36 -11.75 5.04
N ARG A 109 5.68 -11.67 5.06
CA ARG A 109 6.51 -12.21 6.16
C ARG A 109 6.19 -11.52 7.50
N GLU A 110 5.77 -10.27 7.47
CA GLU A 110 5.33 -9.52 8.65
C GLU A 110 3.90 -9.89 9.09
N GLY A 111 3.28 -10.86 8.45
CA GLY A 111 1.97 -11.38 8.80
C GLY A 111 0.78 -10.69 8.13
N ARG A 112 1.02 -9.87 7.12
CA ARG A 112 -0.04 -9.18 6.40
C ARG A 112 -0.56 -9.99 5.22
N THR A 113 -1.85 -9.88 4.97
CA THR A 113 -2.48 -10.32 3.73
C THR A 113 -2.59 -9.13 2.79
N VAL A 114 -2.04 -9.24 1.59
CA VAL A 114 -2.10 -8.18 0.59
C VAL A 114 -3.01 -8.61 -0.56
N ILE A 115 -3.97 -7.77 -0.88
CA ILE A 115 -4.84 -7.91 -2.05
C ILE A 115 -4.46 -6.80 -3.03
N ALA A 116 -3.82 -7.16 -4.13
CA ALA A 116 -3.39 -6.20 -5.14
C ALA A 116 -4.23 -6.37 -6.41
N VAL A 117 -4.95 -5.32 -6.78
CA VAL A 117 -5.63 -5.25 -8.07
C VAL A 117 -4.64 -4.68 -9.08
N THR A 118 -4.34 -5.44 -10.13
CA THR A 118 -3.30 -5.06 -11.08
C THR A 118 -3.49 -5.73 -12.45
N HIS A 119 -2.92 -5.11 -13.47
CA HIS A 119 -2.78 -5.67 -14.82
C HIS A 119 -1.32 -6.10 -15.13
N ASP A 120 -0.42 -6.04 -14.15
CA ASP A 120 0.99 -6.39 -14.31
C ASP A 120 1.19 -7.92 -14.32
N ASP A 121 0.76 -8.56 -15.39
CA ASP A 121 0.73 -10.03 -15.51
C ASP A 121 2.10 -10.69 -15.36
N LYS A 122 3.18 -10.02 -15.73
CA LYS A 122 4.54 -10.55 -15.56
C LYS A 122 4.94 -10.76 -14.08
N TYR A 123 4.20 -10.16 -13.14
CA TYR A 123 4.43 -10.32 -11.70
C TYR A 123 3.41 -11.26 -11.02
N PHE A 124 2.51 -11.88 -11.77
CA PHE A 124 1.51 -12.78 -11.18
C PHE A 124 2.14 -13.99 -10.48
N ASN A 125 3.35 -14.38 -10.87
CA ASN A 125 4.09 -15.48 -10.25
C ASN A 125 4.51 -15.21 -8.80
N VAL A 126 4.55 -13.96 -8.35
CA VAL A 126 4.86 -13.64 -6.96
C VAL A 126 3.65 -13.79 -6.02
N ALA A 127 2.45 -13.89 -6.57
CA ALA A 127 1.23 -14.06 -5.80
C ALA A 127 1.05 -15.50 -5.33
N ASP A 128 0.52 -15.68 -4.13
CA ASP A 128 0.11 -17.00 -3.65
C ASP A 128 -1.14 -17.48 -4.38
N ARG A 129 -1.99 -16.53 -4.78
CA ARG A 129 -3.23 -16.81 -5.51
C ARG A 129 -3.53 -15.68 -6.47
N VAL A 130 -3.88 -16.02 -7.70
CA VAL A 130 -4.38 -15.07 -8.71
C VAL A 130 -5.87 -15.34 -8.93
N VAL A 131 -6.65 -14.26 -8.85
CA VAL A 131 -8.10 -14.32 -9.09
C VAL A 131 -8.40 -13.40 -10.26
N LYS A 132 -9.02 -13.96 -11.30
CA LYS A 132 -9.47 -13.18 -12.45
C LYS A 132 -10.94 -12.83 -12.28
N MET A 133 -11.30 -11.58 -12.51
CA MET A 133 -12.68 -11.12 -12.47
C MET A 133 -13.09 -10.54 -13.81
N GLU A 134 -14.26 -10.93 -14.29
CA GLU A 134 -14.88 -10.38 -15.49
C GLU A 134 -16.35 -10.08 -15.20
N TYR A 135 -16.80 -8.87 -15.53
CA TYR A 135 -18.19 -8.43 -15.34
C TYR A 135 -18.72 -8.66 -13.90
N GLY A 136 -17.85 -8.48 -12.90
CA GLY A 136 -18.23 -8.65 -11.50
C GLY A 136 -18.26 -10.10 -11.00
N GLU A 137 -17.88 -11.06 -11.83
CA GLU A 137 -17.82 -12.47 -11.45
C GLU A 137 -16.39 -12.99 -11.46
N ILE A 138 -16.12 -13.92 -10.56
CA ILE A 138 -14.84 -14.63 -10.54
C ILE A 138 -14.88 -15.67 -11.65
N VAL A 139 -13.89 -15.60 -12.56
CA VAL A 139 -13.74 -16.56 -13.65
C VAL A 139 -12.46 -17.38 -13.45
N PRO A 140 -12.36 -18.59 -14.04
CA PRO A 140 -11.13 -19.36 -13.95
C PRO A 140 -9.95 -18.56 -14.50
N ALA A 141 -8.86 -18.46 -13.72
CA ALA A 141 -7.61 -17.89 -14.22
C ALA A 141 -7.09 -18.79 -15.35
N ALA A 142 -6.62 -18.17 -16.44
CA ALA A 142 -5.94 -18.93 -17.47
C ALA A 142 -4.74 -19.65 -16.85
N ALA A 143 -4.56 -20.94 -17.16
CA ALA A 143 -3.41 -21.70 -16.70
C ALA A 143 -2.13 -20.99 -17.16
N ALA A 144 -1.26 -20.70 -16.18
CA ALA A 144 0.02 -20.09 -16.46
C ALA A 144 0.91 -21.06 -17.26
#